data_a296d32967e9815a9fb09db246be970d
#
_entry.id   a296d32967e9815a9fb09db246be970d
#
_cell.length_a   1.000
_cell.length_b   1.000
_cell.length_c   1.000
_cell.angle_alpha   90.00
_cell.angle_beta   90.00
_cell.angle_gamma   90.00
#
_symmetry.space_group_name_H-M   'P 1'
#
loop_
_entity.id
_entity.type
_entity.pdbx_description
1 polymer ?
#
loop_
_entity_poly.entity_id
_entity_poly.type
_entity_poly.pdbx_seq_one_letter_code
_entity_poly.pdbx_strand_id
1 'polypeptide(L)'
;MRSPTQGLSTRQTSQDEVFQGVTVPKGSVLHLRWAAANVDPDEFECPFELRLDRKAVTRHLTFSAGPRVCPGAGISRIEQQVAWNRLLDRLDGIEYGSENKFLHQPGIMLGTLELNLKINKAS
;
A
#
# COMPACT_ATOMS: atom_id res chain seq x y z
N MET A 1 0.37 -5.97 -6.31
CA MET A 1 0.81 -5.69 -4.92
C MET A 1 -0.35 -5.03 -4.19
N ARG A 2 -0.63 -5.39 -2.94
CA ARG A 2 -1.74 -4.76 -2.19
C ARG A 2 -1.22 -3.63 -1.33
N SER A 3 -1.91 -2.49 -1.34
CA SER A 3 -1.59 -1.37 -0.46
C SER A 3 -1.97 -1.69 0.99
N PRO A 4 -1.10 -1.44 1.98
CA PRO A 4 -1.45 -1.65 3.39
C PRO A 4 -2.58 -0.72 3.84
N THR A 5 -2.69 0.46 3.26
CA THR A 5 -3.78 1.41 3.53
C THR A 5 -4.85 1.27 2.47
N GLN A 6 -6.05 0.83 2.86
CA GLN A 6 -7.18 0.62 1.95
C GLN A 6 -7.82 1.95 1.52
N GLY A 7 -8.09 2.82 2.50
CA GLY A 7 -8.65 4.13 2.27
C GLY A 7 -8.85 4.82 3.62
N LEU A 8 -8.12 5.89 3.84
CA LEU A 8 -8.10 6.56 5.14
C LEU A 8 -8.75 7.93 5.09
N SER A 9 -8.62 8.61 3.97
CA SER A 9 -8.93 10.03 3.87
C SER A 9 -10.27 10.27 3.21
N THR A 10 -10.99 11.25 3.73
CA THR A 10 -12.18 11.79 3.08
C THR A 10 -11.93 13.20 2.58
N ARG A 11 -12.72 13.61 1.61
CA ARG A 11 -12.81 14.98 1.11
C ARG A 11 -14.27 15.37 1.00
N GLN A 12 -14.53 16.67 1.06
CA GLN A 12 -15.85 17.20 0.76
C GLN A 12 -15.73 18.14 -0.44
N THR A 13 -16.66 18.00 -1.37
CA THR A 13 -16.71 18.88 -2.54
C THR A 13 -17.13 20.27 -2.12
N SER A 14 -16.38 21.30 -2.56
CA SER A 14 -16.71 22.73 -2.30
C SER A 14 -17.68 23.31 -3.34
N GLN A 15 -17.83 22.63 -4.46
CA GLN A 15 -18.70 22.94 -5.60
C GLN A 15 -19.12 21.64 -6.28
N ASP A 16 -20.00 21.72 -7.28
CA ASP A 16 -20.30 20.59 -8.13
C ASP A 16 -19.05 20.23 -8.95
N GLU A 17 -18.72 18.93 -9.00
CA GLU A 17 -17.56 18.40 -9.70
C GLU A 17 -17.97 17.29 -10.66
N VAL A 18 -17.22 17.10 -11.74
CA VAL A 18 -17.44 16.00 -12.67
C VAL A 18 -16.22 15.10 -12.71
N PHE A 19 -16.40 13.84 -12.32
CA PHE A 19 -15.36 12.81 -12.36
C PHE A 19 -15.74 11.73 -13.38
N GLN A 20 -15.00 11.63 -14.48
CA GLN A 20 -15.23 10.65 -15.56
C GLN A 20 -16.71 10.60 -16.02
N GLY A 21 -17.33 11.77 -16.20
CA GLY A 21 -18.72 11.89 -16.63
C GLY A 21 -19.77 11.76 -15.53
N VAL A 22 -19.36 11.48 -14.28
CA VAL A 22 -20.27 11.42 -13.12
C VAL A 22 -20.26 12.76 -12.41
N THR A 23 -21.42 13.41 -12.31
CA THR A 23 -21.59 14.65 -11.53
C THR A 23 -21.69 14.34 -10.05
N VAL A 24 -20.82 14.97 -9.27
CA VAL A 24 -20.79 14.89 -7.82
C VAL A 24 -21.19 16.24 -7.25
N PRO A 25 -22.35 16.36 -6.59
CA PRO A 25 -22.83 17.63 -6.07
C PRO A 25 -21.92 18.24 -4.99
N LYS A 26 -21.97 19.55 -4.85
CA LYS A 26 -21.38 20.28 -3.73
C LYS A 26 -21.82 19.68 -2.38
N GLY A 27 -20.88 19.58 -1.44
CA GLY A 27 -21.11 19.03 -0.11
C GLY A 27 -21.03 17.50 -0.03
N SER A 28 -20.84 16.81 -1.16
CA SER A 28 -20.64 15.35 -1.18
C SER A 28 -19.38 14.95 -0.46
N VAL A 29 -19.44 13.84 0.29
CA VAL A 29 -18.26 13.26 0.95
C VAL A 29 -17.65 12.19 0.04
N LEU A 30 -16.40 12.39 -0.33
CA LEU A 30 -15.60 11.47 -1.12
C LEU A 30 -14.69 10.64 -0.21
N HIS A 31 -14.72 9.33 -0.37
CA HIS A 31 -13.76 8.44 0.31
C HIS A 31 -12.64 8.06 -0.65
N LEU A 32 -11.41 8.44 -0.31
CA LEU A 32 -10.24 8.16 -1.13
C LEU A 32 -9.75 6.72 -0.93
N ARG A 33 -9.91 5.90 -1.95
CA ARG A 33 -9.60 4.46 -1.93
C ARG A 33 -8.22 4.19 -2.50
N TRP A 34 -7.18 4.45 -1.71
CA TRP A 34 -5.77 4.29 -2.12
C TRP A 34 -5.42 2.90 -2.65
N ALA A 35 -5.98 1.85 -2.02
CA ALA A 35 -5.72 0.48 -2.45
C ALA A 35 -6.30 0.19 -3.84
N ALA A 36 -7.46 0.75 -4.18
CA ALA A 36 -8.03 0.62 -5.52
C ALA A 36 -7.19 1.37 -6.54
N ALA A 37 -6.82 2.62 -6.25
CA ALA A 37 -5.99 3.42 -7.14
C ALA A 37 -4.61 2.77 -7.41
N ASN A 38 -4.03 2.07 -6.44
CA ASN A 38 -2.74 1.41 -6.60
C ASN A 38 -2.79 0.10 -7.42
N VAL A 39 -3.96 -0.34 -7.81
CA VAL A 39 -4.18 -1.48 -8.70
C VAL A 39 -5.02 -1.13 -9.92
N ASP A 40 -5.12 0.14 -10.24
CA ASP A 40 -5.80 0.63 -11.42
C ASP A 40 -5.03 0.16 -12.68
N PRO A 41 -5.65 -0.61 -13.60
CA PRO A 41 -4.99 -1.12 -14.79
C PRO A 41 -4.63 -0.01 -15.80
N ASP A 42 -5.32 1.14 -15.75
CA ASP A 42 -5.00 2.28 -16.60
C ASP A 42 -3.68 2.97 -16.18
N GLU A 43 -3.27 2.77 -14.92
CA GLU A 43 -2.03 3.32 -14.37
C GLU A 43 -0.91 2.28 -14.24
N PHE A 44 -1.25 1.03 -13.94
CA PHE A 44 -0.30 -0.02 -13.62
C PHE A 44 -0.55 -1.28 -14.44
N GLU A 45 0.32 -1.58 -15.37
CA GLU A 45 0.29 -2.83 -16.13
C GLU A 45 0.37 -4.04 -15.18
N CYS A 46 -0.52 -5.03 -15.37
CA CYS A 46 -0.61 -6.24 -14.54
C CYS A 46 -0.51 -5.96 -13.03
N PRO A 47 -1.45 -5.15 -12.47
CA PRO A 47 -1.29 -4.56 -11.12
C PRO A 47 -1.26 -5.60 -9.98
N PHE A 48 -1.76 -6.81 -10.22
CA PHE A 48 -1.78 -7.89 -9.23
C PHE A 48 -0.54 -8.80 -9.26
N GLU A 49 0.29 -8.66 -10.28
CA GLU A 49 1.54 -9.42 -10.37
C GLU A 49 2.63 -8.79 -9.49
N LEU A 50 3.42 -9.65 -8.83
CA LEU A 50 4.63 -9.21 -8.15
C LEU A 50 5.76 -9.08 -9.18
N ARG A 51 6.10 -7.85 -9.51
CA ARG A 51 7.16 -7.51 -10.47
C ARG A 51 8.16 -6.57 -9.79
N LEU A 52 9.42 -6.93 -9.78
CA LEU A 52 10.49 -6.14 -9.18
C LEU A 52 11.03 -5.06 -10.13
N ASP A 53 10.75 -5.21 -11.42
CA ASP A 53 11.23 -4.35 -12.52
C ASP A 53 10.21 -3.28 -12.97
N ARG A 54 9.20 -2.98 -12.16
CA ARG A 54 8.17 -2.00 -12.53
C ARG A 54 8.76 -0.60 -12.74
N LYS A 55 8.46 0.00 -13.88
CA LYS A 55 8.94 1.34 -14.25
C LYS A 55 8.27 2.47 -13.47
N ALA A 56 7.04 2.31 -13.04
CA ALA A 56 6.21 3.36 -12.44
C ALA A 56 6.02 3.22 -10.92
N VAL A 57 6.99 2.62 -10.21
CA VAL A 57 6.87 2.34 -8.77
C VAL A 57 6.63 3.58 -7.90
N THR A 58 7.05 4.75 -8.36
CA THR A 58 6.89 6.02 -7.60
C THR A 58 5.51 6.65 -7.75
N ARG A 59 4.68 6.18 -8.68
CA ARG A 59 3.33 6.73 -8.94
C ARG A 59 2.26 6.22 -7.99
N HIS A 60 2.60 5.25 -7.14
CA HIS A 60 1.65 4.72 -6.17
C HIS A 60 1.17 5.79 -5.18
N LEU A 61 -0.09 5.69 -4.75
CA LEU A 61 -0.73 6.62 -3.82
C LEU A 61 -0.77 6.12 -2.37
N THR A 62 0.08 5.15 -2.00
CA THR A 62 0.14 4.61 -0.63
C THR A 62 0.44 5.68 0.42
N PHE A 63 1.23 6.67 0.06
CA PHE A 63 1.56 7.82 0.90
C PHE A 63 0.75 9.08 0.54
N SER A 64 -0.37 8.94 -0.18
CA SER A 64 -1.15 10.05 -0.70
C SER A 64 -0.36 10.89 -1.73
N ALA A 65 -0.89 12.03 -2.13
CA ALA A 65 -0.26 12.95 -3.07
C ALA A 65 -0.65 14.40 -2.77
N GLY A 66 0.06 15.34 -3.43
CA GLY A 66 -0.20 16.77 -3.33
C GLY A 66 0.08 17.33 -1.93
N PRO A 67 -0.63 18.40 -1.52
CA PRO A 67 -0.38 19.08 -0.23
C PRO A 67 -0.61 18.22 1.01
N ARG A 68 -1.23 17.06 0.84
CA ARG A 68 -1.54 16.10 1.91
C ARG A 68 -0.70 14.83 1.82
N VAL A 69 0.42 14.85 1.12
CA VAL A 69 1.37 13.74 1.12
C VAL A 69 1.81 13.40 2.55
N CYS A 70 1.99 12.11 2.83
CA CYS A 70 2.40 11.65 4.15
C CYS A 70 3.76 12.24 4.55
N PRO A 71 3.85 13.00 5.65
CA PRO A 71 5.13 13.59 6.08
C PRO A 71 6.15 12.53 6.51
N GLY A 72 5.67 11.35 6.93
CA GLY A 72 6.51 10.22 7.31
C GLY A 72 7.02 9.37 6.14
N ALA A 73 6.68 9.68 4.89
CA ALA A 73 7.01 8.85 3.74
C ALA A 73 8.53 8.68 3.54
N GLY A 74 9.30 9.73 3.80
CA GLY A 74 10.77 9.70 3.69
C GLY A 74 11.40 8.78 4.73
N ILE A 75 11.07 8.98 5.99
CA ILE A 75 11.61 8.16 7.09
C ILE A 75 11.18 6.70 6.97
N SER A 76 9.92 6.44 6.61
CA SER A 76 9.42 5.07 6.41
C SER A 76 10.22 4.31 5.34
N ARG A 77 10.59 4.97 4.24
CA ARG A 77 11.42 4.34 3.20
C ARG A 77 12.83 4.01 3.70
N ILE A 78 13.43 4.94 4.46
CA ILE A 78 14.77 4.73 5.04
C ILE A 78 14.74 3.59 6.05
N GLU A 79 13.78 3.57 6.96
CA GLU A 79 13.63 2.50 7.95
C GLU A 79 13.47 1.14 7.29
N GLN A 80 12.61 1.02 6.27
CA GLN A 80 12.42 -0.22 5.54
C GLN A 80 13.71 -0.65 4.82
N GLN A 81 14.41 0.27 4.18
CA GLN A 81 15.66 -0.04 3.49
C GLN A 81 16.74 -0.55 4.46
N VAL A 82 16.90 0.11 5.61
CA VAL A 82 17.87 -0.31 6.64
C VAL A 82 17.47 -1.66 7.21
N ALA A 83 16.19 -1.85 7.54
CA ALA A 83 15.69 -3.10 8.11
C ALA A 83 15.89 -4.27 7.14
N TRP A 84 15.51 -4.12 5.87
CA TRP A 84 15.66 -5.16 4.87
C TRP A 84 17.12 -5.50 4.59
N ASN A 85 18.01 -4.52 4.47
CA ASN A 85 19.43 -4.78 4.28
C ASN A 85 19.99 -5.59 5.46
N ARG A 86 19.65 -5.21 6.69
CA ARG A 86 20.10 -5.93 7.90
C ARG A 86 19.52 -7.33 8.03
N LEU A 87 18.29 -7.53 7.59
CA LEU A 87 17.67 -8.86 7.57
C LEU A 87 18.33 -9.75 6.52
N LEU A 88 18.48 -9.26 5.30
CA LEU A 88 19.08 -10.01 4.18
C LEU A 88 20.53 -10.42 4.47
N ASP A 89 21.31 -9.58 5.16
CA ASP A 89 22.68 -9.89 5.57
C ASP A 89 22.74 -11.06 6.61
N ARG A 90 21.65 -11.42 7.23
CA ARG A 90 21.60 -12.38 8.34
C ARG A 90 20.78 -13.63 8.08
N LEU A 91 20.10 -13.67 6.95
CA LEU A 91 19.15 -14.72 6.63
C LEU A 91 19.50 -15.38 5.29
N ASP A 92 19.64 -16.69 5.32
CA ASP A 92 19.76 -17.50 4.09
C ASP A 92 18.39 -17.80 3.47
N GLY A 93 17.33 -17.72 4.26
CA GLY A 93 15.98 -17.93 3.78
C GLY A 93 14.89 -17.65 4.80
N ILE A 94 13.71 -17.39 4.29
CA ILE A 94 12.48 -17.21 5.07
C ILE A 94 11.40 -18.06 4.43
N GLU A 95 10.76 -18.90 5.21
CA GLU A 95 9.66 -19.75 4.79
C GLU A 95 8.43 -19.48 5.66
N TYR A 96 7.25 -19.76 5.14
CA TYR A 96 6.04 -19.72 5.97
C TYR A 96 6.04 -20.88 6.96
N GLY A 97 5.73 -20.60 8.20
CA GLY A 97 5.45 -21.63 9.22
C GLY A 97 4.16 -22.40 8.90
N SER A 98 4.00 -23.58 9.50
CA SER A 98 2.92 -24.52 9.22
C SER A 98 1.52 -24.05 9.63
N GLU A 99 1.40 -23.07 10.54
CA GLU A 99 0.13 -22.70 11.16
C GLU A 99 -0.38 -21.29 10.76
N ASN A 100 0.03 -20.80 9.60
CA ASN A 100 -0.40 -19.49 9.14
C ASN A 100 -1.88 -19.48 8.74
N LYS A 101 -2.64 -18.63 9.40
CA LYS A 101 -4.03 -18.32 9.08
C LYS A 101 -4.13 -16.91 8.53
N PHE A 102 -3.60 -16.57 7.42
CA PHE A 102 -3.57 -15.23 6.82
C PHE A 102 -4.86 -14.39 7.02
N LEU A 103 -5.23 -14.19 8.27
CA LEU A 103 -6.36 -13.35 8.66
C LEU A 103 -5.92 -11.90 8.58
N HIS A 104 -6.72 -11.11 7.89
CA HIS A 104 -6.49 -9.68 7.79
C HIS A 104 -7.25 -8.92 8.87
N GLN A 105 -6.58 -7.92 9.44
CA GLN A 105 -7.25 -6.98 10.32
C GLN A 105 -8.36 -6.26 9.56
N PRO A 106 -9.60 -6.26 10.06
CA PRO A 106 -10.68 -5.49 9.44
C PRO A 106 -10.43 -3.99 9.58
N GLY A 107 -10.90 -3.22 8.61
CA GLY A 107 -10.89 -1.77 8.67
C GLY A 107 -10.02 -1.10 7.60
N ILE A 108 -9.43 0.03 7.96
CA ILE A 108 -8.73 0.95 7.06
C ILE A 108 -7.38 0.38 6.60
N MET A 109 -6.73 -0.37 7.47
CA MET A 109 -5.42 -0.97 7.21
C MET A 109 -5.57 -2.44 6.83
N LEU A 110 -4.86 -2.86 5.80
CA LEU A 110 -4.73 -4.26 5.44
C LEU A 110 -3.47 -4.82 6.10
N GLY A 111 -3.63 -5.31 7.31
CA GLY A 111 -2.56 -5.96 8.07
C GLY A 111 -2.85 -7.43 8.29
N THR A 112 -1.81 -8.26 8.29
CA THR A 112 -1.91 -9.65 8.73
C THR A 112 -1.88 -9.67 10.26
N LEU A 113 -2.86 -10.31 10.89
CA LEU A 113 -2.93 -10.39 12.36
C LEU A 113 -1.83 -11.26 12.94
N GLU A 114 -1.48 -12.33 12.23
CA GLU A 114 -0.45 -13.27 12.65
C GLU A 114 0.32 -13.76 11.43
N LEU A 115 1.64 -13.78 11.55
CA LEU A 115 2.54 -14.27 10.52
C LEU A 115 3.66 -15.09 11.16
N ASN A 116 3.53 -16.41 11.11
CA ASN A 116 4.54 -17.33 11.58
C ASN A 116 5.57 -17.60 10.48
N LEU A 117 6.81 -17.30 10.77
CA LEU A 117 7.92 -17.48 9.83
C LEU A 117 8.95 -18.47 10.42
N LYS A 118 9.44 -19.35 9.56
CA LYS A 118 10.64 -20.14 9.81
C LYS A 118 11.82 -19.39 9.18
N ILE A 119 12.80 -19.10 10.00
CA ILE A 119 13.97 -18.30 9.62
C ILE A 119 15.21 -19.17 9.61
N ASN A 120 15.89 -19.23 8.48
CA ASN A 120 17.18 -19.86 8.33
C ASN A 120 18.26 -18.77 8.45
N LYS A 121 19.12 -18.90 9.47
CA LYS A 121 20.21 -17.93 9.69
C LYS A 121 21.34 -18.20 8.74
N ALA A 122 21.94 -17.13 8.22
CA ALA A 122 23.21 -17.20 7.51
C ALA A 122 24.33 -17.72 8.45
N SER A 123 25.19 -18.55 7.90
CA SER A 123 26.35 -19.14 8.60
C SER A 123 27.42 -18.11 8.84
#